data_bec59b1f3b6161238c7b2ba424209ef1
#
_entry.id   bec59b1f3b6161238c7b2ba424209ef1
#
_cell.length_a   1.000
_cell.length_b   1.000
_cell.length_c   1.000
_cell.angle_alpha   90.00
_cell.angle_beta   90.00
_cell.angle_gamma   90.00
#
_symmetry.space_group_name_H-M   'P 1'
#
loop_
_entity.id
_entity.type
_entity.pdbx_description
1 polymer ?
#
loop_
_entity_poly.entity_id
_entity_poly.type
_entity_poly.pdbx_seq_one_letter_code
_entity_poly.pdbx_strand_id
1 'polypeptide(L)'
;MKLVKSILAAAVVSLSLGTSAFAANIVETAAGAKVFGTLIAAAKAAGLADALANGENLTVFAPTDDAFAALPAGTVETLLKPENKAQLAAILSYHVLPRVLTSDQMPNRTIHVRTLKQGGDRTLALTKSASGVTVDGANVTTADIAASNGVIHIIDKVMLPSK
;
A
#
# COMPACT_ATOMS: atom_id res chain seq x y z
N MET A 1 -56.54 0.06 -50.78
CA MET A 1 -55.33 0.85 -50.45
C MET A 1 -55.07 0.81 -48.96
N LYS A 2 -54.19 -0.03 -48.55
CA LYS A 2 -53.78 -0.08 -47.14
C LYS A 2 -52.27 0.08 -47.10
N LEU A 3 -51.84 1.23 -46.60
CA LEU A 3 -50.43 1.54 -46.35
C LEU A 3 -50.00 0.72 -45.17
N VAL A 4 -49.10 -0.18 -45.42
CA VAL A 4 -48.39 -0.90 -44.36
C VAL A 4 -47.17 -0.06 -43.97
N LYS A 5 -47.24 0.59 -42.83
CA LYS A 5 -46.09 1.28 -42.25
C LYS A 5 -45.19 0.24 -41.63
N SER A 6 -44.09 -0.06 -42.28
CA SER A 6 -43.00 -0.81 -41.71
C SER A 6 -42.34 0.03 -40.62
N ILE A 7 -42.48 -0.39 -39.39
CA ILE A 7 -41.74 0.17 -38.25
C ILE A 7 -40.41 -0.58 -38.25
N LEU A 8 -39.36 0.10 -38.67
CA LEU A 8 -37.99 -0.34 -38.52
C LEU A 8 -37.60 -0.19 -37.04
N ALA A 9 -37.65 -1.26 -36.29
CA ALA A 9 -37.11 -1.26 -34.96
C ALA A 9 -35.57 -1.27 -35.08
N ALA A 10 -34.94 -0.13 -34.87
CA ALA A 10 -33.50 0.00 -34.69
C ALA A 10 -33.14 -0.65 -33.34
N ALA A 11 -32.61 -1.86 -33.37
CA ALA A 11 -32.00 -2.46 -32.23
C ALA A 11 -30.67 -1.71 -31.96
N VAL A 12 -30.72 -0.83 -30.98
CA VAL A 12 -29.49 -0.25 -30.41
C VAL A 12 -28.84 -1.35 -29.58
N VAL A 13 -27.90 -2.06 -30.18
CA VAL A 13 -26.97 -2.89 -29.48
C VAL A 13 -26.02 -1.93 -28.74
N SER A 14 -26.35 -1.62 -27.50
CA SER A 14 -25.40 -0.99 -26.59
C SER A 14 -24.33 -2.01 -26.27
N LEU A 15 -23.23 -1.93 -27.02
CA LEU A 15 -22.01 -2.62 -26.71
C LEU A 15 -21.46 -2.00 -25.43
N SER A 16 -21.89 -2.52 -24.29
CA SER A 16 -21.23 -2.24 -23.02
C SER A 16 -19.83 -2.88 -23.13
N LEU A 17 -18.85 -2.07 -23.52
CA LEU A 17 -17.46 -2.36 -23.30
C LEU A 17 -17.30 -2.48 -21.79
N GLY A 18 -17.42 -3.70 -21.29
CA GLY A 18 -16.98 -4.04 -19.96
C GLY A 18 -15.49 -3.76 -19.91
N THR A 19 -15.12 -2.59 -19.43
CA THR A 19 -13.77 -2.38 -18.97
C THR A 19 -13.57 -3.37 -17.84
N SER A 20 -12.88 -4.47 -18.12
CA SER A 20 -12.33 -5.33 -17.09
C SER A 20 -11.39 -4.43 -16.30
N ALA A 21 -11.90 -3.84 -15.22
CA ALA A 21 -11.05 -3.18 -14.24
C ALA A 21 -10.23 -4.30 -13.63
N PHE A 22 -9.03 -4.54 -14.15
CA PHE A 22 -8.02 -5.31 -13.45
C PHE A 22 -7.82 -4.59 -12.13
N ALA A 23 -8.09 -5.27 -11.01
CA ALA A 23 -7.86 -4.68 -9.71
C ALA A 23 -6.39 -4.26 -9.66
N ALA A 24 -6.14 -2.98 -9.34
CA ALA A 24 -4.80 -2.43 -9.28
C ALA A 24 -3.99 -3.14 -8.18
N ASN A 25 -2.73 -3.43 -8.45
CA ASN A 25 -1.84 -3.96 -7.43
C ASN A 25 -1.48 -2.89 -6.39
N ILE A 26 -0.76 -3.28 -5.32
CA ILE A 26 -0.37 -2.38 -4.23
C ILE A 26 0.34 -1.12 -4.75
N VAL A 27 1.26 -1.26 -5.69
CA VAL A 27 2.04 -0.13 -6.24
C VAL A 27 1.15 0.81 -7.06
N GLU A 28 0.27 0.27 -7.89
CA GLU A 28 -0.68 1.05 -8.69
C GLU A 28 -1.73 1.75 -7.82
N THR A 29 -2.23 1.04 -6.80
CA THR A 29 -3.17 1.60 -5.83
C THR A 29 -2.54 2.76 -5.07
N ALA A 30 -1.31 2.60 -4.62
CA ALA A 30 -0.56 3.66 -3.95
C ALA A 30 -0.28 4.84 -4.91
N ALA A 31 0.10 4.57 -6.16
CA ALA A 31 0.34 5.62 -7.15
C ALA A 31 -0.92 6.45 -7.45
N GLY A 32 -2.08 5.81 -7.47
CA GLY A 32 -3.37 6.47 -7.66
C GLY A 32 -3.77 7.41 -6.53
N ALA A 33 -3.33 7.15 -5.31
CA ALA A 33 -3.68 7.95 -4.14
C ALA A 33 -2.96 9.30 -4.06
N LYS A 34 -1.91 9.55 -4.85
CA LYS A 34 -1.15 10.81 -4.96
C LYS A 34 -0.52 11.35 -3.66
N VAL A 35 -0.57 10.60 -2.57
CA VAL A 35 0.00 10.95 -1.26
C VAL A 35 1.20 10.08 -0.89
N PHE A 36 1.65 9.24 -1.82
CA PHE A 36 2.74 8.28 -1.64
C PHE A 36 3.88 8.47 -2.66
N GLY A 37 4.05 9.68 -3.17
CA GLY A 37 5.08 9.99 -4.15
C GLY A 37 6.48 9.60 -3.67
N THR A 38 6.82 9.97 -2.45
CA THR A 38 8.10 9.66 -1.81
C THR A 38 8.26 8.16 -1.56
N LEU A 39 7.20 7.48 -1.11
CA LEU A 39 7.22 6.03 -0.88
C LEU A 39 7.50 5.26 -2.18
N ILE A 40 6.83 5.63 -3.26
CA ILE A 40 7.00 5.00 -4.57
C ILE A 40 8.41 5.26 -5.12
N ALA A 41 8.91 6.50 -5.01
CA ALA A 41 10.27 6.82 -5.39
C ALA A 41 11.29 5.99 -4.58
N ALA A 42 11.06 5.87 -3.26
CA ALA A 42 11.88 5.06 -2.38
C ALA A 42 11.83 3.56 -2.75
N ALA A 43 10.64 3.01 -3.05
CA ALA A 43 10.49 1.62 -3.46
C ALA A 43 11.23 1.32 -4.79
N LYS A 44 11.17 2.24 -5.74
CA LYS A 44 11.92 2.15 -7.01
C LYS A 44 13.43 2.22 -6.78
N ALA A 45 13.89 3.20 -5.97
CA ALA A 45 15.30 3.35 -5.63
C ALA A 45 15.86 2.13 -4.91
N ALA A 46 15.07 1.53 -4.02
CA ALA A 46 15.43 0.31 -3.31
C ALA A 46 15.37 -0.96 -4.19
N GLY A 47 14.72 -0.90 -5.36
CA GLY A 47 14.48 -2.04 -6.23
C GLY A 47 13.41 -3.00 -5.70
N LEU A 48 12.49 -2.50 -4.86
CA LEU A 48 11.41 -3.28 -4.27
C LEU A 48 10.06 -3.09 -4.97
N ALA A 49 9.96 -2.14 -5.90
CA ALA A 49 8.72 -1.84 -6.59
C ALA A 49 8.14 -3.07 -7.31
N ASP A 50 8.97 -3.83 -8.00
CA ASP A 50 8.56 -5.06 -8.70
C ASP A 50 8.17 -6.16 -7.71
N ALA A 51 8.89 -6.30 -6.60
CA ALA A 51 8.56 -7.27 -5.56
C ALA A 51 7.21 -6.94 -4.89
N LEU A 52 6.89 -5.68 -4.70
CA LEU A 52 5.60 -5.23 -4.17
C LEU A 52 4.47 -5.33 -5.21
N ALA A 53 4.77 -5.15 -6.48
CA ALA A 53 3.79 -5.26 -7.56
C ALA A 53 3.40 -6.71 -7.87
N ASN A 54 4.37 -7.63 -7.78
CA ASN A 54 4.20 -9.04 -8.14
C ASN A 54 4.11 -9.99 -6.93
N GLY A 55 4.40 -9.50 -5.72
CA GLY A 55 4.23 -10.27 -4.50
C GLY A 55 2.75 -10.55 -4.23
N GLU A 56 2.45 -11.67 -3.60
CA GLU A 56 1.09 -12.07 -3.26
C GLU A 56 0.86 -12.04 -1.74
N ASN A 57 -0.39 -11.76 -1.37
CA ASN A 57 -0.82 -11.77 0.04
C ASN A 57 0.01 -10.85 0.93
N LEU A 58 0.27 -9.64 0.48
CA LEU A 58 1.06 -8.66 1.21
C LEU A 58 0.17 -7.69 1.99
N THR A 59 0.69 -7.22 3.12
CA THR A 59 0.16 -6.03 3.81
C THR A 59 1.25 -4.97 3.83
N VAL A 60 0.94 -3.79 3.33
CA VAL A 60 1.88 -2.67 3.28
C VAL A 60 1.37 -1.56 4.19
N PHE A 61 2.22 -1.16 5.14
CA PHE A 61 2.01 0.06 5.92
C PHE A 61 2.64 1.22 5.16
N ALA A 62 1.81 2.00 4.48
CA ALA A 62 2.23 3.06 3.58
C ALA A 62 2.28 4.42 4.33
N PRO A 63 3.46 4.94 4.65
CA PRO A 63 3.58 6.29 5.16
C PRO A 63 3.30 7.31 4.06
N THR A 64 2.58 8.38 4.39
CA THR A 64 2.30 9.49 3.48
C THR A 64 3.54 10.34 3.24
N ASP A 65 3.49 11.21 2.23
CA ASP A 65 4.55 12.19 1.98
C ASP A 65 4.77 13.11 3.19
N ASP A 66 3.70 13.44 3.94
CA ASP A 66 3.78 14.20 5.19
C ASP A 66 4.52 13.40 6.29
N ALA A 67 4.35 12.08 6.33
CA ALA A 67 5.09 11.22 7.25
C ALA A 67 6.59 11.23 6.97
N PHE A 68 6.98 11.28 5.69
CA PHE A 68 8.38 11.46 5.29
C PHE A 68 8.89 12.86 5.62
N ALA A 69 8.07 13.89 5.42
CA ALA A 69 8.42 15.27 5.75
C ALA A 69 8.63 15.48 7.27
N ALA A 70 8.02 14.67 8.10
CA ALA A 70 8.21 14.69 9.56
C ALA A 70 9.56 14.09 10.01
N LEU A 71 10.29 13.43 9.12
CA LEU A 71 11.65 12.97 9.41
C LEU A 71 12.63 14.15 9.51
N PRO A 72 13.74 14.02 10.24
CA PRO A 72 14.77 15.03 10.27
C PRO A 72 15.22 15.46 8.88
N ALA A 73 15.45 16.76 8.69
CA ALA A 73 15.87 17.32 7.40
C ALA A 73 17.07 16.56 6.81
N GLY A 74 17.00 16.23 5.52
CA GLY A 74 18.05 15.48 4.82
C GLY A 74 18.02 13.96 4.99
N THR A 75 17.18 13.42 5.89
CA THR A 75 17.08 11.97 6.10
C THR A 75 16.56 11.27 4.85
N VAL A 76 15.50 11.78 4.25
CA VAL A 76 14.89 11.19 3.04
C VAL A 76 15.88 11.25 1.88
N GLU A 77 16.51 12.40 1.66
CA GLU A 77 17.50 12.58 0.60
C GLU A 77 18.70 11.64 0.80
N THR A 78 19.14 11.48 2.04
CA THR A 78 20.22 10.55 2.37
C THR A 78 19.85 9.13 2.09
N LEU A 79 18.63 8.71 2.46
CA LEU A 79 18.12 7.35 2.22
C LEU A 79 17.91 7.04 0.73
N LEU A 80 17.57 8.04 -0.07
CA LEU A 80 17.38 7.89 -1.52
C LEU A 80 18.71 7.77 -2.30
N LYS A 81 19.85 8.05 -1.66
CA LYS A 81 21.15 7.90 -2.30
C LYS A 81 21.46 6.43 -2.61
N PRO A 82 22.11 6.16 -3.74
CA PRO A 82 22.48 4.78 -4.13
C PRO A 82 23.31 4.04 -3.07
N GLU A 83 24.13 4.76 -2.32
CA GLU A 83 24.97 4.26 -1.25
C GLU A 83 24.15 3.66 -0.11
N ASN A 84 22.97 4.20 0.13
CA ASN A 84 22.04 3.80 1.22
C ASN A 84 20.90 2.89 0.74
N LYS A 85 20.97 2.38 -0.48
CA LYS A 85 19.96 1.50 -1.05
C LYS A 85 19.61 0.31 -0.14
N ALA A 86 20.61 -0.30 0.47
CA ALA A 86 20.40 -1.45 1.39
C ALA A 86 19.64 -1.03 2.64
N GLN A 87 19.93 0.14 3.20
CA GLN A 87 19.23 0.68 4.36
C GLN A 87 17.78 1.05 3.99
N LEU A 88 17.59 1.70 2.85
CA LEU A 88 16.27 2.01 2.34
C LEU A 88 15.42 0.76 2.11
N ALA A 89 16.00 -0.27 1.50
CA ALA A 89 15.35 -1.57 1.30
C ALA A 89 14.96 -2.22 2.64
N ALA A 90 15.81 -2.14 3.65
CA ALA A 90 15.53 -2.65 4.98
C ALA A 90 14.35 -1.91 5.64
N ILE A 91 14.32 -0.58 5.55
CA ILE A 91 13.23 0.25 6.07
C ILE A 91 11.91 -0.10 5.35
N LEU A 92 11.92 -0.13 4.02
CA LEU A 92 10.71 -0.47 3.25
C LEU A 92 10.22 -1.89 3.51
N SER A 93 11.14 -2.85 3.61
CA SER A 93 10.79 -4.24 3.96
C SER A 93 10.24 -4.36 5.38
N TYR A 94 10.62 -3.44 6.28
CA TYR A 94 10.06 -3.35 7.62
C TYR A 94 8.59 -2.90 7.63
N HIS A 95 8.16 -2.18 6.60
CA HIS A 95 6.77 -1.74 6.41
C HIS A 95 5.88 -2.79 5.71
N VAL A 96 6.42 -3.93 5.35
CA VAL A 96 5.70 -4.95 4.57
C VAL A 96 5.60 -6.26 5.35
N LEU A 97 4.38 -6.80 5.43
CA LEU A 97 4.12 -8.12 6.01
C LEU A 97 3.92 -9.14 4.89
N PRO A 98 4.50 -10.35 5.01
CA PRO A 98 4.31 -11.44 4.05
C PRO A 98 2.98 -12.18 4.29
N ARG A 99 1.90 -11.46 4.53
CA ARG A 99 0.54 -11.98 4.72
C ARG A 99 -0.47 -10.86 4.64
N VAL A 100 -1.70 -11.18 4.30
CA VAL A 100 -2.82 -10.24 4.41
C VAL A 100 -3.25 -10.14 5.87
N LEU A 101 -3.31 -8.91 6.38
CA LEU A 101 -3.76 -8.61 7.72
C LEU A 101 -4.66 -7.37 7.67
N THR A 102 -5.95 -7.58 7.74
CA THR A 102 -6.97 -6.53 7.79
C THR A 102 -7.22 -6.07 9.23
N SER A 103 -7.79 -4.89 9.40
CA SER A 103 -8.01 -4.31 10.72
C SER A 103 -8.97 -5.14 11.59
N ASP A 104 -9.91 -5.84 10.99
CA ASP A 104 -10.85 -6.76 11.67
C ASP A 104 -10.15 -8.02 12.20
N GLN A 105 -9.10 -8.48 11.53
CA GLN A 105 -8.28 -9.62 11.97
C GLN A 105 -7.32 -9.27 13.11
N MET A 106 -7.14 -7.98 13.39
CA MET A 106 -6.28 -7.53 14.50
C MET A 106 -7.05 -7.64 15.83
N PRO A 107 -6.51 -8.37 16.81
CA PRO A 107 -7.14 -8.45 18.13
C PRO A 107 -7.00 -7.13 18.88
N ASN A 108 -7.96 -6.82 19.79
CA ASN A 108 -7.91 -5.62 20.64
C ASN A 108 -6.83 -5.73 21.72
N ARG A 109 -5.60 -5.91 21.31
CA ARG A 109 -4.40 -6.00 22.14
C ARG A 109 -3.17 -5.76 21.28
N THR A 110 -2.03 -5.58 21.91
CA THR A 110 -0.74 -5.55 21.18
C THR A 110 -0.36 -6.95 20.72
N ILE A 111 -0.06 -7.06 19.45
CA ILE A 111 0.52 -8.27 18.85
C ILE A 111 1.83 -7.91 18.14
N HIS A 112 2.70 -8.88 18.01
CA HIS A 112 3.96 -8.73 17.29
C HIS A 112 3.90 -9.53 16.01
N VAL A 113 4.11 -8.87 14.88
CA VAL A 113 4.05 -9.49 13.54
C VAL A 113 5.38 -9.35 12.84
N ARG A 114 5.77 -10.41 12.15
CA ARG A 114 7.04 -10.45 11.42
C ARG A 114 6.89 -9.75 10.06
N THR A 115 7.86 -8.92 9.71
CA THR A 115 7.95 -8.20 8.44
C THR A 115 8.82 -8.93 7.42
N LEU A 116 8.88 -8.42 6.19
CA LEU A 116 9.78 -8.91 5.15
C LEU A 116 11.26 -8.55 5.38
N LYS A 117 11.56 -7.67 6.33
CA LYS A 117 12.93 -7.26 6.62
C LYS A 117 13.82 -8.46 6.93
N GLN A 118 15.00 -8.49 6.36
CA GLN A 118 16.03 -9.50 6.60
C GLN A 118 16.97 -9.03 7.72
N GLY A 119 17.17 -9.86 8.71
CA GLY A 119 18.11 -9.59 9.82
C GLY A 119 17.67 -8.51 10.81
N GLY A 120 18.29 -8.46 11.97
CA GLY A 120 17.99 -7.50 13.03
C GLY A 120 16.55 -7.53 13.51
N ASP A 121 16.08 -6.40 13.99
CA ASP A 121 14.68 -6.24 14.37
C ASP A 121 13.78 -6.25 13.13
N ARG A 122 12.93 -7.26 13.07
CA ARG A 122 11.99 -7.50 11.96
C ARG A 122 10.55 -7.70 12.42
N THR A 123 10.27 -7.28 13.64
CA THR A 123 8.98 -7.48 14.28
C THR A 123 8.31 -6.14 14.52
N LEU A 124 7.10 -5.96 14.01
CA LEU A 124 6.26 -4.79 14.26
C LEU A 124 5.33 -5.05 15.44
N ALA A 125 5.23 -4.07 16.32
CA ALA A 125 4.21 -4.03 17.37
C ALA A 125 2.93 -3.41 16.83
N LEU A 126 1.90 -4.22 16.62
CA LEU A 126 0.58 -3.80 16.22
C LEU A 126 -0.32 -3.72 17.45
N THR A 127 -0.91 -2.57 17.69
CA THR A 127 -1.87 -2.38 18.78
C THR A 127 -3.19 -1.87 18.23
N LYS A 128 -4.24 -2.65 18.45
CA LYS A 128 -5.61 -2.21 18.19
C LYS A 128 -6.28 -1.81 19.51
N SER A 129 -6.93 -0.67 19.53
CA SER A 129 -7.68 -0.14 20.68
C SER A 129 -8.99 0.51 20.21
N ALA A 130 -9.79 0.97 21.14
CA ALA A 130 -11.01 1.71 20.83
C ALA A 130 -10.74 3.02 20.07
N SER A 131 -9.53 3.59 20.18
CA SER A 131 -9.10 4.80 19.49
C SER A 131 -8.52 4.55 18.08
N GLY A 132 -8.35 3.31 17.68
CA GLY A 132 -7.82 2.94 16.36
C GLY A 132 -6.69 1.93 16.40
N VAL A 133 -5.99 1.82 15.29
CA VAL A 133 -4.85 0.91 15.13
C VAL A 133 -3.56 1.73 15.13
N THR A 134 -2.59 1.27 15.90
CA THR A 134 -1.22 1.80 15.87
C THR A 134 -0.23 0.71 15.50
N VAL A 135 0.83 1.09 14.79
CA VAL A 135 1.87 0.19 14.32
C VAL A 135 3.20 0.80 14.70
N ASP A 136 3.90 0.19 15.64
CA ASP A 136 5.21 0.65 16.10
C ASP A 136 5.26 2.16 16.45
N GLY A 137 4.16 2.65 17.06
CA GLY A 137 4.01 4.06 17.41
C GLY A 137 3.52 4.99 16.30
N ALA A 138 3.30 4.49 15.09
CA ALA A 138 2.62 5.19 14.01
C ALA A 138 1.11 4.92 14.07
N ASN A 139 0.28 5.94 13.82
CA ASN A 139 -1.16 5.74 13.75
C ASN A 139 -1.58 5.33 12.35
N VAL A 140 -2.46 4.37 12.26
CA VAL A 140 -3.14 4.03 11.00
C VAL A 140 -4.28 5.02 10.79
N THR A 141 -4.13 5.88 9.79
CA THR A 141 -5.14 6.90 9.46
C THR A 141 -6.25 6.34 8.58
N THR A 142 -5.90 5.43 7.68
CA THR A 142 -6.85 4.70 6.84
C THR A 142 -6.40 3.26 6.74
N ALA A 143 -7.29 2.35 7.09
CA ALA A 143 -7.03 0.91 7.06
C ALA A 143 -7.76 0.25 5.89
N ASP A 144 -7.35 -0.99 5.59
CA ASP A 144 -8.06 -1.93 4.71
C ASP A 144 -8.28 -1.43 3.27
N ILE A 145 -7.32 -0.69 2.71
CA ILE A 145 -7.34 -0.36 1.29
C ILE A 145 -6.96 -1.61 0.52
N ALA A 146 -7.95 -2.18 -0.17
CA ALA A 146 -7.77 -3.41 -0.94
C ALA A 146 -6.96 -3.15 -2.23
N ALA A 147 -6.03 -4.04 -2.51
CA ALA A 147 -5.31 -4.15 -3.77
C ALA A 147 -5.41 -5.59 -4.29
N SER A 148 -5.12 -5.81 -5.57
CA SER A 148 -5.25 -7.15 -6.17
C SER A 148 -4.34 -8.20 -5.53
N ASN A 149 -3.24 -7.78 -4.96
CA ASN A 149 -2.21 -8.64 -4.37
C ASN A 149 -2.00 -8.42 -2.87
N GLY A 150 -2.89 -7.67 -2.20
CA GLY A 150 -2.80 -7.46 -0.76
C GLY A 150 -3.64 -6.31 -0.24
N VAL A 151 -3.22 -5.76 0.89
CA VAL A 151 -3.91 -4.67 1.60
C VAL A 151 -2.91 -3.58 1.95
N ILE A 152 -3.36 -2.33 1.90
CA ILE A 152 -2.58 -1.17 2.29
C ILE A 152 -3.22 -0.52 3.52
N HIS A 153 -2.42 -0.20 4.51
CA HIS A 153 -2.80 0.65 5.64
C HIS A 153 -1.99 1.94 5.60
N ILE A 154 -2.65 3.07 5.60
CA ILE A 154 -1.99 4.39 5.60
C ILE A 154 -1.58 4.75 7.01
N ILE A 155 -0.33 5.12 7.20
CA ILE A 155 0.23 5.53 8.48
C ILE A 155 0.76 6.96 8.43
N ASP A 156 0.74 7.64 9.58
CA ASP A 156 1.14 9.03 9.75
C ASP A 156 2.64 9.23 10.05
N LYS A 157 3.38 8.14 10.21
CA LYS A 157 4.82 8.17 10.51
C LYS A 157 5.57 7.06 9.79
N VAL A 158 6.81 7.34 9.43
CA VAL A 158 7.74 6.31 8.92
C VAL A 158 8.27 5.50 10.09
N MET A 159 8.13 4.19 10.02
CA MET A 159 8.68 3.28 11.02
C MET A 159 10.16 3.02 10.71
N LEU A 160 11.01 3.29 11.69
CA LEU A 160 12.44 3.02 11.59
C LEU A 160 12.77 1.78 12.44
N PRO A 161 13.30 0.71 11.83
CA PRO A 161 13.67 -0.46 12.60
C PRO A 161 14.80 -0.10 13.56
N SER A 162 14.72 -0.60 14.79
CA SER A 162 15.83 -0.54 15.73
C SER A 162 17.04 -1.33 15.18
N LYS A 163 18.23 -0.87 15.50
CA LYS A 163 19.48 -1.47 15.01
C LYS A 163 19.73 -2.84 15.65
#